data_887ee125c632c69cb5ec9dc0764f36c9
#
_entry.id   887ee125c632c69cb5ec9dc0764f36c9
#
_cell.length_a   1.000
_cell.length_b   1.000
_cell.length_c   1.000
_cell.angle_alpha   90.00
_cell.angle_beta   90.00
_cell.angle_gamma   90.00
#
_symmetry.space_group_name_H-M   'P 1'
#
loop_
_entity.id
_entity.type
_entity.pdbx_description
1 polymer ?
#
loop_
_entity_poly.entity_id
_entity_poly.type
_entity_poly.pdbx_seq_one_letter_code
_entity_poly.pdbx_strand_id
1 'polypeptide(L)'
;MESNFVDYVKIYCRSGKGGKGSMHLRHVKYNPNGGPDGGDGGKGGSIILRGNHNYWTLLHLKYERHIFAEHGGNGGRDKCHGTDGKDVYIDVPCGTVVYNAETGKYVCDVTYDGQEVMLLKGGRGGLGNFQFRTATNQAPRYAQPGEPMQEMTIILELKLLADVGLVGFPNAGKSTLVSSLSNAKPKIANYPFTTMEPSLGIVGYRDNKSFVMADIPGIIEGASEGKGLGLRFLRHIERNSLLLFMVPGDTDDIKREYEILLNELQQFNPEMLDKHRVLAVTKCDLLDEELVEMLKETLPQDLPVVFISAVTGYGLDELKDVLWNELNAESNKLNVFTSEDSLVHRDKDMSRFAQELADEGEDEDIEYIDEDDIEDIEDFEYEDFEDEA
;
A
#
# COMPACT_ATOMS: atom_id res chain seq x y z
N MET A 1 6.11 -19.95 13.67
CA MET A 1 5.51 -19.84 12.30
C MET A 1 5.54 -18.37 11.98
N GLU A 2 6.25 -17.99 10.93
CA GLU A 2 6.28 -16.58 10.53
C GLU A 2 4.88 -16.14 10.09
N SER A 3 4.48 -14.96 10.53
CA SER A 3 3.20 -14.34 10.17
C SER A 3 3.15 -14.07 8.67
N ASN A 4 2.15 -14.60 7.98
CA ASN A 4 1.96 -14.37 6.53
C ASN A 4 1.33 -13.00 6.22
N PHE A 5 1.17 -12.13 7.21
CA PHE A 5 0.64 -10.80 7.04
C PHE A 5 1.74 -9.78 7.23
N VAL A 6 1.98 -8.97 6.21
CA VAL A 6 3.00 -7.91 6.19
C VAL A 6 2.30 -6.63 5.77
N ASP A 7 2.28 -5.65 6.66
CA ASP A 7 1.68 -4.32 6.47
C ASP A 7 2.72 -3.21 6.28
N TYR A 8 3.98 -3.53 6.46
CA TYR A 8 5.10 -2.63 6.36
C TYR A 8 6.26 -3.30 5.63
N VAL A 9 6.76 -2.65 4.57
CA VAL A 9 7.92 -3.13 3.81
C VAL A 9 8.78 -1.95 3.38
N LYS A 10 10.09 -2.11 3.53
CA LYS A 10 11.09 -1.19 3.00
C LYS A 10 11.64 -1.79 1.70
N ILE A 11 11.56 -1.05 0.58
CA ILE A 11 12.07 -1.47 -0.72
C ILE A 11 12.95 -0.38 -1.33
N TYR A 12 13.98 -0.83 -2.01
CA TYR A 12 14.87 0.02 -2.80
C TYR A 12 14.42 -0.01 -4.26
N CYS A 13 14.22 1.15 -4.84
CA CYS A 13 13.73 1.34 -6.20
C CYS A 13 14.72 2.13 -7.02
N ARG A 14 15.05 1.64 -8.23
CA ARG A 14 15.94 2.32 -9.18
C ARG A 14 15.31 2.36 -10.58
N SER A 15 15.17 3.54 -11.15
CA SER A 15 14.70 3.69 -12.54
C SER A 15 15.79 3.39 -13.54
N GLY A 16 15.43 3.14 -14.79
CA GLY A 16 16.40 2.96 -15.86
C GLY A 16 17.10 4.26 -16.27
N LYS A 17 18.40 4.22 -16.52
CA LYS A 17 19.13 5.34 -17.17
C LYS A 17 18.71 5.48 -18.63
N GLY A 18 18.76 6.66 -19.21
CA GLY A 18 18.60 6.87 -20.65
C GLY A 18 19.84 6.39 -21.43
N GLY A 19 19.64 5.78 -22.59
CA GLY A 19 20.72 5.40 -23.49
C GLY A 19 21.48 6.62 -24.04
N LYS A 20 22.75 6.49 -24.33
CA LYS A 20 23.57 7.53 -24.98
C LYS A 20 23.13 7.73 -26.43
N GLY A 21 23.13 8.93 -26.96
CA GLY A 21 23.04 9.20 -28.39
C GLY A 21 24.33 8.76 -29.09
N SER A 22 24.23 8.35 -30.35
CA SER A 22 25.36 7.94 -31.17
C SER A 22 26.01 9.14 -31.86
N MET A 23 27.34 9.19 -31.89
CA MET A 23 28.13 10.18 -32.69
C MET A 23 28.66 9.62 -33.97
N HIS A 24 28.08 8.54 -34.49
CA HIS A 24 28.53 7.89 -35.69
C HIS A 24 28.45 8.77 -36.94
N LEU A 25 29.49 8.73 -37.79
CA LEU A 25 29.56 9.41 -39.08
C LEU A 25 29.49 8.36 -40.17
N ARG A 26 28.67 8.52 -41.16
CA ARG A 26 28.48 7.57 -42.24
C ARG A 26 29.73 7.50 -43.13
N HIS A 27 30.29 6.31 -43.27
CA HIS A 27 31.37 6.02 -44.21
C HIS A 27 30.92 4.94 -45.17
N VAL A 28 30.79 5.28 -46.44
CA VAL A 28 30.47 4.32 -47.52
C VAL A 28 31.52 4.37 -48.62
N LYS A 29 31.69 3.26 -49.34
CA LYS A 29 32.73 3.04 -50.31
C LYS A 29 32.94 4.19 -51.34
N TYR A 30 31.91 4.91 -51.71
CA TYR A 30 31.97 6.04 -52.68
C TYR A 30 31.66 7.40 -52.09
N ASN A 31 31.43 7.49 -50.79
CA ASN A 31 31.19 8.75 -50.10
C ASN A 31 31.81 8.69 -48.68
N PRO A 32 33.10 8.99 -48.54
CA PRO A 32 33.80 8.95 -47.26
C PRO A 32 33.35 10.05 -46.29
N ASN A 33 32.71 11.10 -46.80
CA ASN A 33 32.19 12.25 -45.98
C ASN A 33 30.67 12.20 -45.88
N GLY A 34 30.07 11.05 -45.59
CA GLY A 34 28.63 10.83 -45.60
C GLY A 34 27.81 11.57 -44.57
N GLY A 35 28.43 12.37 -43.71
CA GLY A 35 27.74 13.19 -42.68
C GLY A 35 27.28 12.38 -41.46
N PRO A 36 26.63 13.06 -40.51
CA PRO A 36 26.18 12.43 -39.27
C PRO A 36 24.97 11.53 -39.52
N ASP A 37 25.02 10.32 -38.98
CA ASP A 37 23.95 9.33 -39.04
C ASP A 37 23.72 8.58 -37.71
N GLY A 38 24.26 9.12 -36.63
CA GLY A 38 24.04 8.57 -35.29
C GLY A 38 22.59 8.76 -34.86
N GLY A 39 21.97 7.67 -34.38
CA GLY A 39 20.61 7.66 -33.80
C GLY A 39 20.57 8.15 -32.35
N ASP A 40 19.38 8.37 -31.85
CA ASP A 40 19.14 8.77 -30.46
C ASP A 40 19.14 7.55 -29.54
N GLY A 41 19.53 7.72 -28.29
CA GLY A 41 19.37 6.68 -27.25
C GLY A 41 17.90 6.46 -26.89
N GLY A 42 17.57 5.25 -26.42
CA GLY A 42 16.27 4.92 -25.88
C GLY A 42 16.07 5.54 -24.48
N LYS A 43 14.84 5.69 -24.05
CA LYS A 43 14.50 6.10 -22.68
C LYS A 43 14.69 4.92 -21.72
N GLY A 44 15.08 5.18 -20.48
CA GLY A 44 15.04 4.18 -19.42
C GLY A 44 13.60 3.89 -18.95
N GLY A 45 13.40 2.72 -18.38
CA GLY A 45 12.12 2.31 -17.79
C GLY A 45 11.82 3.10 -16.53
N SER A 46 10.53 3.35 -16.27
CA SER A 46 10.01 4.00 -15.07
C SER A 46 9.55 2.95 -14.06
N ILE A 47 9.46 3.34 -12.78
CA ILE A 47 8.82 2.53 -11.73
C ILE A 47 7.46 3.13 -11.40
N ILE A 48 6.43 2.30 -11.49
CA ILE A 48 5.03 2.67 -11.33
C ILE A 48 4.40 1.79 -10.26
N LEU A 49 3.80 2.41 -9.25
CA LEU A 49 2.95 1.71 -8.28
C LEU A 49 1.58 1.51 -8.90
N ARG A 50 1.01 0.31 -8.74
CA ARG A 50 -0.32 0.00 -9.24
C ARG A 50 -1.17 -0.62 -8.13
N GLY A 51 -2.33 -0.01 -7.85
CA GLY A 51 -3.32 -0.55 -6.94
C GLY A 51 -3.92 -1.85 -7.47
N ASN A 52 -3.92 -2.90 -6.66
CA ASN A 52 -4.48 -4.18 -7.02
C ASN A 52 -5.29 -4.76 -5.86
N HIS A 53 -6.60 -4.84 -6.05
CA HIS A 53 -7.55 -5.34 -5.06
C HIS A 53 -7.34 -6.82 -4.69
N ASN A 54 -6.65 -7.61 -5.53
CA ASN A 54 -6.37 -9.02 -5.25
C ASN A 54 -5.26 -9.24 -4.21
N TYR A 55 -4.49 -8.18 -3.90
CA TYR A 55 -3.49 -8.24 -2.85
C TYR A 55 -4.05 -7.70 -1.53
N TRP A 56 -3.85 -8.47 -0.46
CA TRP A 56 -4.32 -8.16 0.91
C TRP A 56 -3.20 -7.74 1.84
N THR A 57 -1.96 -8.02 1.45
CA THR A 57 -0.76 -7.79 2.24
C THR A 57 0.39 -7.40 1.33
N LEU A 58 1.44 -6.83 1.92
CA LEU A 58 2.69 -6.52 1.23
C LEU A 58 3.69 -7.70 1.24
N LEU A 59 3.21 -8.94 1.56
CA LEU A 59 4.08 -10.10 1.76
C LEU A 59 4.96 -10.41 0.54
N HIS A 60 4.44 -10.27 -0.68
CA HIS A 60 5.20 -10.52 -1.90
C HIS A 60 6.40 -9.58 -2.02
N LEU A 61 6.28 -8.32 -1.58
CA LEU A 61 7.35 -7.33 -1.60
C LEU A 61 8.37 -7.52 -0.46
N LYS A 62 8.07 -8.32 0.56
CA LYS A 62 9.04 -8.69 1.60
C LYS A 62 10.22 -9.45 1.03
N TYR A 63 10.00 -10.22 -0.04
CA TYR A 63 11.01 -11.04 -0.70
C TYR A 63 11.64 -10.37 -1.92
N GLU A 64 11.00 -9.32 -2.47
CA GLU A 64 11.50 -8.51 -3.58
C GLU A 64 11.84 -7.10 -3.09
N ARG A 65 12.92 -6.99 -2.31
CA ARG A 65 13.31 -5.70 -1.70
C ARG A 65 14.00 -4.74 -2.68
N HIS A 66 14.48 -5.24 -3.80
CA HIS A 66 15.19 -4.46 -4.81
C HIS A 66 14.44 -4.53 -6.13
N ILE A 67 14.02 -3.38 -6.64
CA ILE A 67 13.23 -3.27 -7.86
C ILE A 67 13.94 -2.33 -8.82
N PHE A 68 14.37 -2.87 -9.97
CA PHE A 68 15.13 -2.17 -10.99
C PHE A 68 14.36 -2.14 -12.29
N ALA A 69 14.28 -0.97 -12.93
CA ALA A 69 13.75 -0.83 -14.28
C ALA A 69 14.88 -0.91 -15.31
N GLU A 70 14.57 -1.43 -16.51
CA GLU A 70 15.52 -1.62 -17.59
C GLU A 70 16.10 -0.29 -18.08
N HIS A 71 17.38 -0.29 -18.44
CA HIS A 71 18.04 0.85 -19.05
C HIS A 71 17.62 1.03 -20.50
N GLY A 72 17.70 2.26 -21.00
CA GLY A 72 17.53 2.55 -22.42
C GLY A 72 18.77 2.13 -23.22
N GLY A 73 18.56 1.50 -24.36
CA GLY A 73 19.63 1.12 -25.28
C GLY A 73 20.32 2.33 -25.89
N ASN A 74 21.60 2.20 -26.18
CA ASN A 74 22.37 3.26 -26.85
C ASN A 74 21.92 3.44 -28.31
N GLY A 75 22.01 4.65 -28.84
CA GLY A 75 21.76 4.95 -30.26
C GLY A 75 22.77 4.23 -31.16
N GLY A 76 22.27 3.72 -32.27
CA GLY A 76 23.05 3.00 -33.28
C GLY A 76 23.49 3.85 -34.47
N ARG A 77 24.04 3.18 -35.49
CA ARG A 77 24.35 3.71 -36.83
C ARG A 77 23.07 3.83 -37.65
N ASP A 78 23.16 4.48 -38.81
CA ASP A 78 22.03 4.63 -39.76
C ASP A 78 20.77 5.19 -39.11
N LYS A 79 20.94 6.10 -38.13
CA LYS A 79 19.86 6.73 -37.35
C LYS A 79 19.00 5.73 -36.57
N CYS A 80 19.52 4.56 -36.24
CA CYS A 80 18.82 3.60 -35.41
C CYS A 80 18.73 4.11 -33.98
N HIS A 81 17.49 4.24 -33.49
CA HIS A 81 17.24 4.59 -32.09
C HIS A 81 17.55 3.38 -31.20
N GLY A 82 18.05 3.67 -30.02
CA GLY A 82 18.18 2.67 -28.95
C GLY A 82 16.81 2.16 -28.53
N THR A 83 16.75 0.93 -28.02
CA THR A 83 15.54 0.35 -27.49
C THR A 83 15.13 1.09 -26.22
N ASP A 84 13.83 1.32 -26.01
CA ASP A 84 13.33 1.85 -24.74
C ASP A 84 13.34 0.74 -23.69
N GLY A 85 13.81 1.06 -22.48
CA GLY A 85 13.72 0.18 -21.33
C GLY A 85 12.27 -0.01 -20.89
N LYS A 86 11.93 -1.19 -20.40
CA LYS A 86 10.59 -1.52 -19.94
C LYS A 86 10.29 -0.88 -18.61
N ASP A 87 9.06 -0.35 -18.47
CA ASP A 87 8.55 0.12 -17.20
C ASP A 87 8.24 -1.06 -16.27
N VAL A 88 8.50 -0.90 -14.97
CA VAL A 88 8.21 -1.90 -13.94
C VAL A 88 7.01 -1.45 -13.12
N TYR A 89 6.04 -2.35 -12.98
CA TYR A 89 4.86 -2.14 -12.17
C TYR A 89 4.98 -2.89 -10.85
N ILE A 90 4.83 -2.15 -9.76
CA ILE A 90 4.78 -2.71 -8.41
C ILE A 90 3.31 -2.77 -8.00
N ASP A 91 2.76 -3.98 -7.92
CA ASP A 91 1.39 -4.17 -7.45
C ASP A 91 1.32 -4.06 -5.93
N VAL A 92 0.49 -3.15 -5.45
CA VAL A 92 0.28 -2.92 -4.02
C VAL A 92 -1.21 -3.00 -3.67
N PRO A 93 -1.57 -3.45 -2.45
CA PRO A 93 -2.95 -3.40 -1.99
C PRO A 93 -3.50 -1.97 -2.02
N CYS A 94 -4.82 -1.84 -2.23
CA CYS A 94 -5.49 -0.56 -2.07
C CYS A 94 -5.38 -0.08 -0.61
N GLY A 95 -5.15 1.23 -0.41
CA GLY A 95 -4.90 1.80 0.91
C GLY A 95 -3.41 1.79 1.35
N THR A 96 -2.50 1.48 0.42
CA THR A 96 -1.06 1.56 0.69
C THR A 96 -0.58 3.01 0.61
N VAL A 97 0.12 3.46 1.64
CA VAL A 97 0.79 4.76 1.70
C VAL A 97 2.28 4.58 1.55
N VAL A 98 2.89 5.49 0.84
CA VAL A 98 4.30 5.47 0.47
C VAL A 98 5.03 6.63 1.12
N TYR A 99 6.11 6.33 1.82
CA TYR A 99 7.01 7.30 2.40
C TYR A 99 8.41 7.14 1.84
N ASN A 100 9.15 8.22 1.76
CA ASN A 100 10.58 8.15 1.49
C ASN A 100 11.31 7.71 2.76
N ALA A 101 12.09 6.63 2.70
CA ALA A 101 12.75 6.04 3.86
C ALA A 101 13.85 6.93 4.46
N GLU A 102 14.50 7.79 3.64
CA GLU A 102 15.59 8.66 4.09
C GLU A 102 15.07 9.93 4.76
N THR A 103 14.00 10.50 4.20
CA THR A 103 13.46 11.79 4.67
C THR A 103 12.25 11.65 5.57
N GLY A 104 11.63 10.46 5.65
CA GLY A 104 10.37 10.22 6.34
C GLY A 104 9.16 10.93 5.72
N LYS A 105 9.33 11.60 4.57
CA LYS A 105 8.27 12.39 3.96
C LYS A 105 7.29 11.51 3.19
N TYR A 106 6.02 11.88 3.26
CA TYR A 106 4.97 11.34 2.41
C TYR A 106 5.29 11.56 0.92
N VAL A 107 5.13 10.52 0.12
CA VAL A 107 5.32 10.56 -1.34
C VAL A 107 3.99 10.49 -2.07
N CYS A 108 3.21 9.44 -1.83
CA CYS A 108 1.90 9.23 -2.45
C CYS A 108 1.11 8.18 -1.70
N ASP A 109 -0.16 8.01 -2.07
CA ASP A 109 -1.00 6.89 -1.65
C ASP A 109 -1.70 6.24 -2.85
N VAL A 110 -1.98 4.95 -2.69
CA VAL A 110 -2.68 4.14 -3.68
C VAL A 110 -3.99 3.68 -3.06
N THR A 111 -5.09 4.30 -3.48
CA THR A 111 -6.39 4.21 -2.79
C THR A 111 -7.39 3.30 -3.47
N TYR A 112 -7.36 3.17 -4.81
CA TYR A 112 -8.33 2.38 -5.57
C TYR A 112 -7.66 1.42 -6.55
N ASP A 113 -8.43 0.42 -6.95
CA ASP A 113 -7.99 -0.62 -7.89
C ASP A 113 -7.68 -0.05 -9.26
N GLY A 114 -6.54 -0.46 -9.83
CA GLY A 114 -6.06 0.04 -11.11
C GLY A 114 -5.48 1.45 -11.07
N GLN A 115 -5.36 2.11 -9.92
CA GLN A 115 -4.65 3.38 -9.80
C GLN A 115 -3.18 3.20 -10.09
N GLU A 116 -2.66 3.98 -11.02
CA GLU A 116 -1.23 4.01 -11.36
C GLU A 116 -0.60 5.31 -10.88
N VAL A 117 0.47 5.19 -10.10
CA VAL A 117 1.23 6.34 -9.60
C VAL A 117 2.68 6.16 -9.99
N MET A 118 3.22 7.08 -10.79
CA MET A 118 4.62 7.07 -11.19
C MET A 118 5.50 7.47 -10.00
N LEU A 119 6.27 6.51 -9.49
CA LEU A 119 7.18 6.71 -8.36
C LEU A 119 8.52 7.32 -8.82
N LEU A 120 9.16 6.65 -9.78
CA LEU A 120 10.44 7.09 -10.36
C LEU A 120 10.33 7.12 -11.88
N LYS A 121 10.73 8.23 -12.47
CA LYS A 121 10.74 8.39 -13.93
C LYS A 121 12.05 7.89 -14.50
N GLY A 122 11.98 7.10 -15.58
CA GLY A 122 13.14 6.71 -16.35
C GLY A 122 13.85 7.89 -17.01
N GLY A 123 15.17 7.81 -17.13
CA GLY A 123 15.99 8.82 -17.78
C GLY A 123 15.65 8.94 -19.27
N ARG A 124 15.70 10.14 -19.82
CA ARG A 124 15.51 10.35 -21.26
C ARG A 124 16.74 9.91 -22.03
N GLY A 125 16.52 9.30 -23.21
CA GLY A 125 17.61 9.00 -24.14
C GLY A 125 18.29 10.26 -24.64
N GLY A 126 19.60 10.18 -24.82
CA GLY A 126 20.43 11.26 -25.37
C GLY A 126 20.22 11.39 -26.89
N LEU A 127 20.29 12.60 -27.40
CA LEU A 127 20.17 12.88 -28.84
C LEU A 127 21.46 12.49 -29.57
N GLY A 128 21.31 11.80 -30.72
CA GLY A 128 22.40 11.47 -31.63
C GLY A 128 22.91 12.67 -32.42
N ASN A 129 24.12 12.55 -32.99
CA ASN A 129 24.74 13.66 -33.72
C ASN A 129 23.92 14.12 -34.96
N PHE A 130 23.04 13.27 -35.47
CA PHE A 130 22.15 13.66 -36.58
C PHE A 130 21.22 14.82 -36.20
N GLN A 131 20.75 14.87 -34.97
CA GLN A 131 19.87 15.94 -34.46
C GLN A 131 20.57 17.30 -34.34
N PHE A 132 21.91 17.31 -34.17
CA PHE A 132 22.72 18.53 -34.03
C PHE A 132 23.24 19.08 -35.35
N ARG A 133 22.82 18.50 -36.46
CA ARG A 133 23.21 18.98 -37.80
C ARG A 133 22.58 20.32 -38.11
N THR A 134 23.42 21.32 -38.42
CA THR A 134 22.99 22.67 -38.82
C THR A 134 23.67 23.08 -40.13
N ALA A 135 23.25 24.19 -40.74
CA ALA A 135 23.85 24.71 -41.96
C ALA A 135 25.35 25.02 -41.81
N THR A 136 25.74 25.48 -40.63
CA THR A 136 27.13 25.85 -40.26
C THR A 136 27.94 24.67 -39.74
N ASN A 137 27.27 23.70 -39.06
CA ASN A 137 27.91 22.47 -38.57
C ASN A 137 27.23 21.25 -39.21
N GLN A 138 27.76 20.86 -40.38
CA GLN A 138 27.18 19.76 -41.16
C GLN A 138 27.58 18.36 -40.69
N ALA A 139 28.65 18.23 -39.90
CA ALA A 139 29.17 16.94 -39.40
C ALA A 139 29.55 17.07 -37.92
N PRO A 140 28.56 17.23 -37.00
CA PRO A 140 28.83 17.29 -35.59
C PRO A 140 29.42 15.95 -35.09
N ARG A 141 30.50 16.06 -34.29
CA ARG A 141 31.22 14.91 -33.68
C ARG A 141 30.89 14.78 -32.20
N TYR A 142 29.68 15.10 -31.80
CA TYR A 142 29.21 14.97 -30.44
C TYR A 142 27.77 14.48 -30.44
N ALA A 143 27.41 13.81 -29.39
CA ALA A 143 26.05 13.36 -29.11
C ALA A 143 25.74 13.65 -27.64
N GLN A 144 24.50 13.66 -27.29
CA GLN A 144 24.06 13.92 -25.92
C GLN A 144 24.10 12.62 -25.11
N PRO A 145 24.64 12.60 -23.89
CA PRO A 145 24.49 11.49 -22.97
C PRO A 145 23.03 11.32 -22.59
N GLY A 146 22.62 10.10 -22.24
CA GLY A 146 21.31 9.88 -21.62
C GLY A 146 21.22 10.51 -20.25
N GLU A 147 19.99 10.80 -19.80
CA GLU A 147 19.75 11.27 -18.43
C GLU A 147 20.06 10.13 -17.44
N PRO A 148 20.61 10.47 -16.26
CA PRO A 148 20.90 9.49 -15.23
C PRO A 148 19.63 8.84 -14.69
N MET A 149 19.78 7.68 -14.06
CA MET A 149 18.73 6.99 -13.31
C MET A 149 18.38 7.77 -12.03
N GLN A 150 17.20 7.50 -11.51
CA GLN A 150 16.73 7.98 -10.22
C GLN A 150 16.63 6.81 -9.26
N GLU A 151 17.08 7.00 -8.03
CA GLU A 151 17.06 6.01 -6.96
C GLU A 151 16.29 6.55 -5.76
N MET A 152 15.57 5.68 -5.10
CA MET A 152 14.83 6.02 -3.88
C MET A 152 14.57 4.77 -3.06
N THR A 153 14.86 4.85 -1.77
CA THR A 153 14.37 3.85 -0.81
C THR A 153 13.02 4.32 -0.29
N ILE A 154 12.01 3.48 -0.44
CA ILE A 154 10.65 3.76 -0.01
C ILE A 154 10.20 2.81 1.09
N ILE A 155 9.30 3.31 1.91
CA ILE A 155 8.55 2.55 2.89
C ILE A 155 7.11 2.47 2.40
N LEU A 156 6.62 1.26 2.26
CA LEU A 156 5.22 0.98 1.98
C LEU A 156 4.52 0.63 3.29
N GLU A 157 3.49 1.35 3.63
CA GLU A 157 2.64 1.11 4.80
C GLU A 157 1.20 0.88 4.36
N LEU A 158 0.64 -0.27 4.70
CA LEU A 158 -0.76 -0.57 4.43
C LEU A 158 -1.63 0.06 5.52
N LYS A 159 -2.44 1.07 5.18
CA LYS A 159 -3.31 1.78 6.13
C LYS A 159 -4.63 1.06 6.40
N LEU A 160 -5.18 0.37 5.41
CA LEU A 160 -6.43 -0.38 5.57
C LEU A 160 -6.11 -1.74 6.17
N LEU A 161 -6.50 -1.95 7.42
CA LEU A 161 -6.37 -3.22 8.09
C LEU A 161 -7.54 -4.15 7.72
N ALA A 162 -8.74 -3.60 7.71
CA ALA A 162 -9.98 -4.28 7.35
C ALA A 162 -11.04 -3.28 6.90
N ASP A 163 -12.03 -3.77 6.17
CA ASP A 163 -13.18 -2.96 5.78
C ASP A 163 -14.09 -2.71 6.97
N VAL A 164 -14.27 -3.73 7.83
CA VAL A 164 -15.12 -3.68 9.03
C VAL A 164 -14.33 -4.00 10.28
N GLY A 165 -14.27 -3.07 11.22
CA GLY A 165 -13.70 -3.27 12.55
C GLY A 165 -14.76 -3.63 13.58
N LEU A 166 -14.56 -4.70 14.35
CA LEU A 166 -15.47 -5.13 15.42
C LEU A 166 -15.15 -4.39 16.72
N VAL A 167 -16.16 -3.77 17.29
CA VAL A 167 -16.11 -3.04 18.57
C VAL A 167 -17.10 -3.64 19.53
N GLY A 168 -16.70 -4.03 20.73
CA GLY A 168 -17.63 -4.58 21.71
C GLY A 168 -16.92 -5.14 22.94
N PHE A 169 -17.68 -5.34 24.01
CA PHE A 169 -17.19 -5.88 25.28
C PHE A 169 -16.58 -7.28 25.15
N PRO A 170 -15.73 -7.72 26.07
CA PRO A 170 -15.36 -9.11 26.18
C PRO A 170 -16.61 -10.01 26.18
N ASN A 171 -16.54 -11.14 25.52
CA ASN A 171 -17.66 -12.09 25.37
C ASN A 171 -18.89 -11.57 24.59
N ALA A 172 -18.84 -10.43 23.92
CA ALA A 172 -19.88 -9.97 23.01
C ALA A 172 -20.05 -10.86 21.75
N GLY A 173 -19.20 -11.86 21.57
CA GLY A 173 -19.30 -12.81 20.45
C GLY A 173 -18.51 -12.41 19.21
N LYS A 174 -17.57 -11.46 19.30
CA LYS A 174 -16.78 -10.95 18.17
C LYS A 174 -16.05 -12.05 17.41
N SER A 175 -15.19 -12.81 18.07
CA SER A 175 -14.41 -13.89 17.44
C SER A 175 -15.29 -15.04 16.92
N THR A 176 -16.43 -15.28 17.57
CA THR A 176 -17.43 -16.24 17.11
C THR A 176 -18.07 -15.76 15.80
N LEU A 177 -18.42 -14.49 15.71
CA LEU A 177 -18.98 -13.89 14.50
C LEU A 177 -17.99 -13.97 13.33
N VAL A 178 -16.73 -13.59 13.54
CA VAL A 178 -15.69 -13.70 12.50
C VAL A 178 -15.56 -15.15 12.03
N SER A 179 -15.55 -16.10 12.95
CA SER A 179 -15.44 -17.53 12.62
C SER A 179 -16.66 -18.07 11.86
N SER A 180 -17.87 -17.57 12.15
CA SER A 180 -19.10 -18.02 11.49
C SER A 180 -19.31 -17.41 10.10
N LEU A 181 -18.82 -16.18 9.88
CA LEU A 181 -18.95 -15.45 8.62
C LEU A 181 -17.81 -15.73 7.65
N SER A 182 -16.63 -16.08 8.16
CA SER A 182 -15.46 -16.31 7.33
C SER A 182 -15.53 -17.62 6.58
N ASN A 183 -15.34 -17.58 5.26
CA ASN A 183 -15.27 -18.78 4.39
C ASN A 183 -13.98 -19.60 4.62
N ALA A 184 -12.97 -19.01 5.25
CA ALA A 184 -11.73 -19.69 5.65
C ALA A 184 -11.53 -19.52 7.15
N LYS A 185 -10.78 -20.43 7.79
CA LYS A 185 -10.42 -20.26 9.21
C LYS A 185 -9.81 -18.86 9.39
N PRO A 186 -10.30 -18.07 10.35
CA PRO A 186 -9.74 -16.75 10.63
C PRO A 186 -8.23 -16.85 10.81
N LYS A 187 -7.50 -15.99 10.13
CA LYS A 187 -6.03 -15.94 10.26
C LYS A 187 -5.70 -15.01 11.40
N ILE A 188 -4.96 -15.52 12.35
CA ILE A 188 -4.35 -14.73 13.41
C ILE A 188 -3.16 -14.02 12.78
N ALA A 189 -3.17 -12.70 12.79
CA ALA A 189 -2.08 -11.89 12.28
C ALA A 189 -1.18 -11.44 13.45
N ASN A 190 0.08 -11.91 13.45
CA ASN A 190 1.08 -11.47 14.42
C ASN A 190 1.63 -10.12 13.97
N TYR A 191 1.18 -9.07 14.61
CA TYR A 191 1.79 -7.76 14.46
C TYR A 191 2.91 -7.60 15.50
N PRO A 192 4.13 -7.25 15.08
CA PRO A 192 5.28 -7.15 16.00
C PRO A 192 5.11 -6.10 17.11
N PHE A 193 4.07 -5.27 17.00
CA PHE A 193 3.75 -4.19 17.94
C PHE A 193 2.42 -4.39 18.68
N THR A 194 1.75 -5.54 18.54
CA THR A 194 0.52 -5.87 19.29
C THR A 194 0.84 -6.98 20.29
N THR A 195 0.46 -6.77 21.55
CA THR A 195 0.48 -7.84 22.58
C THR A 195 -0.68 -8.81 22.41
N MET A 196 -1.69 -8.45 21.62
CA MET A 196 -2.84 -9.28 21.28
C MET A 196 -3.00 -9.30 19.76
N GLU A 197 -3.01 -10.50 19.20
CA GLU A 197 -3.07 -10.74 17.77
C GLU A 197 -4.51 -10.52 17.25
N PRO A 198 -4.74 -9.56 16.32
CA PRO A 198 -6.05 -9.39 15.73
C PRO A 198 -6.39 -10.59 14.84
N SER A 199 -7.64 -10.99 14.87
CA SER A 199 -8.16 -12.08 14.06
C SER A 199 -8.87 -11.49 12.84
N LEU A 200 -8.33 -11.78 11.65
CA LEU A 200 -8.89 -11.33 10.37
C LEU A 200 -9.71 -12.43 9.72
N GLY A 201 -10.92 -12.11 9.29
CA GLY A 201 -11.81 -12.99 8.55
C GLY A 201 -12.21 -12.39 7.21
N ILE A 202 -12.13 -13.18 6.13
CA ILE A 202 -12.65 -12.80 4.83
C ILE A 202 -14.10 -13.27 4.75
N VAL A 203 -15.02 -12.33 4.65
CA VAL A 203 -16.46 -12.58 4.54
C VAL A 203 -16.86 -12.55 3.08
N GLY A 204 -17.35 -13.69 2.57
CA GLY A 204 -17.91 -13.76 1.23
C GLY A 204 -19.28 -13.11 1.15
N TYR A 205 -19.50 -12.31 0.11
CA TYR A 205 -20.76 -11.69 -0.24
C TYR A 205 -21.19 -12.10 -1.66
N ARG A 206 -22.42 -11.78 -2.07
CA ARG A 206 -23.00 -12.16 -3.35
C ARG A 206 -22.08 -11.84 -4.54
N ASP A 207 -22.18 -12.60 -5.63
CA ASP A 207 -21.45 -12.36 -6.90
C ASP A 207 -19.92 -12.38 -6.78
N ASN A 208 -19.39 -13.29 -5.97
CA ASN A 208 -17.93 -13.40 -5.72
C ASN A 208 -17.28 -12.16 -5.10
N LYS A 209 -18.07 -11.29 -4.49
CA LYS A 209 -17.58 -10.15 -3.72
C LYS A 209 -17.19 -10.61 -2.32
N SER A 210 -16.30 -9.87 -1.69
CA SER A 210 -15.86 -10.14 -0.32
C SER A 210 -15.41 -8.86 0.35
N PHE A 211 -15.40 -8.85 1.66
CA PHE A 211 -14.82 -7.79 2.49
C PHE A 211 -14.09 -8.40 3.69
N VAL A 212 -13.16 -7.65 4.24
CA VAL A 212 -12.35 -8.08 5.38
C VAL A 212 -12.95 -7.56 6.67
N MET A 213 -13.12 -8.45 7.64
CA MET A 213 -13.58 -8.14 8.99
C MET A 213 -12.45 -8.41 9.98
N ALA A 214 -12.18 -7.45 10.86
CA ALA A 214 -11.17 -7.57 11.89
C ALA A 214 -11.80 -7.64 13.28
N ASP A 215 -11.50 -8.70 14.03
CA ASP A 215 -11.72 -8.74 15.48
C ASP A 215 -10.52 -8.11 16.16
N ILE A 216 -10.76 -7.00 16.81
CA ILE A 216 -9.74 -6.22 17.49
C ILE A 216 -9.93 -6.43 19.00
N PRO A 217 -9.18 -7.35 19.63
CA PRO A 217 -9.31 -7.61 21.06
C PRO A 217 -8.80 -6.41 21.89
N GLY A 218 -9.45 -6.10 23.00
CA GLY A 218 -8.89 -5.22 24.04
C GLY A 218 -9.29 -3.74 23.98
N ILE A 219 -10.41 -3.36 23.34
CA ILE A 219 -10.87 -1.96 23.33
C ILE A 219 -11.24 -1.43 24.73
N ILE A 220 -11.63 -2.28 25.67
CA ILE A 220 -12.47 -1.88 26.81
C ILE A 220 -11.82 -2.03 28.18
N GLU A 221 -10.72 -2.73 28.37
CA GLU A 221 -10.11 -2.86 29.70
C GLU A 221 -8.91 -1.93 29.87
N GLY A 222 -9.15 -0.69 30.36
CA GLY A 222 -8.11 0.20 30.86
C GLY A 222 -7.35 1.01 29.83
N ALA A 223 -7.88 1.24 28.65
CA ALA A 223 -7.27 2.11 27.63
C ALA A 223 -7.08 3.55 28.11
N SER A 224 -7.94 4.03 29.02
CA SER A 224 -7.87 5.36 29.64
C SER A 224 -6.82 5.48 30.76
N GLU A 225 -6.31 4.40 31.31
CA GLU A 225 -5.38 4.41 32.47
C GLU A 225 -3.89 4.56 32.10
N GLY A 226 -3.56 4.95 30.87
CA GLY A 226 -2.19 5.43 30.53
C GLY A 226 -1.07 4.38 30.48
N LYS A 227 -1.37 3.08 30.49
CA LYS A 227 -0.39 2.05 30.26
C LYS A 227 -0.17 1.88 28.76
N GLY A 228 0.73 2.64 28.18
CA GLY A 228 1.40 2.63 26.85
C GLY A 228 0.97 1.71 25.69
N LEU A 229 0.12 0.75 25.92
CA LEU A 229 -0.39 -0.24 24.96
C LEU A 229 -1.59 0.25 24.13
N GLY A 230 -2.35 1.22 24.65
CA GLY A 230 -3.58 1.72 24.01
C GLY A 230 -3.34 2.45 22.69
N LEU A 231 -2.33 3.30 22.60
CA LEU A 231 -2.11 4.19 21.45
C LEU A 231 -1.71 3.45 20.15
N ARG A 232 -0.93 2.38 20.25
CA ARG A 232 -0.54 1.59 19.06
C ARG A 232 -1.69 0.75 18.52
N PHE A 233 -2.49 0.21 19.42
CA PHE A 233 -3.65 -0.62 19.11
C PHE A 233 -4.77 0.17 18.41
N LEU A 234 -4.98 1.39 18.80
CA LEU A 234 -6.08 2.23 18.34
C LEU A 234 -5.81 2.81 16.93
N ARG A 235 -4.54 2.86 16.48
CA ARG A 235 -4.22 3.11 15.06
C ARG A 235 -4.82 2.06 14.13
N HIS A 236 -5.03 0.82 14.61
CA HIS A 236 -5.66 -0.22 13.79
C HIS A 236 -7.15 0.01 13.59
N ILE A 237 -7.83 0.61 14.57
CA ILE A 237 -9.25 0.95 14.44
C ILE A 237 -9.43 2.14 13.50
N GLU A 238 -8.50 3.10 13.50
CA GLU A 238 -8.47 4.20 12.53
C GLU A 238 -8.38 3.72 11.08
N ARG A 239 -7.84 2.53 10.88
CA ARG A 239 -7.62 1.93 9.55
C ARG A 239 -8.83 1.16 9.01
N ASN A 240 -9.95 1.07 9.72
CA ASN A 240 -11.16 0.43 9.23
C ASN A 240 -12.10 1.46 8.59
N SER A 241 -12.77 1.07 7.52
CA SER A 241 -13.71 1.94 6.82
C SER A 241 -15.04 2.07 7.56
N LEU A 242 -15.46 1.02 8.29
CA LEU A 242 -16.73 0.92 9.00
C LEU A 242 -16.51 0.28 10.36
N LEU A 243 -17.27 0.72 11.39
CA LEU A 243 -17.25 0.15 12.72
C LEU A 243 -18.54 -0.62 13.00
N LEU A 244 -18.41 -1.91 13.35
CA LEU A 244 -19.51 -2.75 13.79
C LEU A 244 -19.49 -2.88 15.32
N PHE A 245 -20.42 -2.17 15.98
CA PHE A 245 -20.61 -2.28 17.42
C PHE A 245 -21.38 -3.54 17.76
N MET A 246 -20.86 -4.33 18.68
CA MET A 246 -21.47 -5.58 19.10
C MET A 246 -21.85 -5.52 20.56
N VAL A 247 -23.14 -5.56 20.83
CA VAL A 247 -23.71 -5.57 22.19
C VAL A 247 -24.51 -6.87 22.37
N PRO A 248 -24.22 -7.66 23.42
CA PRO A 248 -24.98 -8.89 23.65
C PRO A 248 -26.42 -8.58 24.09
N GLY A 249 -27.37 -9.37 23.57
CA GLY A 249 -28.80 -9.20 23.91
C GLY A 249 -29.16 -9.64 25.31
N ASP A 250 -28.28 -10.35 26.01
CA ASP A 250 -28.43 -10.79 27.40
C ASP A 250 -28.08 -9.71 28.43
N THR A 251 -27.85 -8.46 28.02
CA THR A 251 -27.57 -7.33 28.89
C THR A 251 -28.83 -6.62 29.34
N ASP A 252 -28.77 -5.99 30.53
CA ASP A 252 -29.91 -5.26 31.12
C ASP A 252 -30.28 -3.99 30.34
N ASP A 253 -29.30 -3.33 29.68
CA ASP A 253 -29.49 -2.09 28.94
C ASP A 253 -28.52 -1.95 27.76
N ILE A 254 -28.98 -2.34 26.57
CA ILE A 254 -28.21 -2.32 25.32
C ILE A 254 -27.80 -0.90 24.94
N LYS A 255 -28.69 0.09 25.18
CA LYS A 255 -28.44 1.49 24.85
C LYS A 255 -27.29 2.06 25.69
N ARG A 256 -27.29 1.75 26.99
CA ARG A 256 -26.24 2.19 27.91
C ARG A 256 -24.89 1.58 27.56
N GLU A 257 -24.85 0.30 27.22
CA GLU A 257 -23.60 -0.33 26.80
C GLU A 257 -23.07 0.29 25.51
N TYR A 258 -23.92 0.55 24.52
CA TYR A 258 -23.54 1.25 23.31
C TYR A 258 -22.99 2.65 23.58
N GLU A 259 -23.63 3.42 24.50
CA GLU A 259 -23.14 4.74 24.91
C GLU A 259 -21.79 4.70 25.61
N ILE A 260 -21.50 3.65 26.40
CA ILE A 260 -20.20 3.44 27.05
C ILE A 260 -19.14 3.20 25.96
N LEU A 261 -19.42 2.33 25.00
CA LEU A 261 -18.51 2.05 23.89
C LEU A 261 -18.20 3.30 23.04
N LEU A 262 -19.22 4.13 22.80
CA LEU A 262 -19.03 5.40 22.09
C LEU A 262 -18.16 6.37 22.88
N ASN A 263 -18.40 6.51 24.19
CA ASN A 263 -17.61 7.40 25.04
C ASN A 263 -16.14 6.96 25.11
N GLU A 264 -15.86 5.67 25.15
CA GLU A 264 -14.48 5.16 25.13
C GLU A 264 -13.79 5.48 23.81
N LEU A 265 -14.48 5.28 22.69
CA LEU A 265 -13.95 5.67 21.38
C LEU A 265 -13.72 7.18 21.27
N GLN A 266 -14.63 7.99 21.78
CA GLN A 266 -14.51 9.45 21.78
C GLN A 266 -13.32 9.94 22.62
N GLN A 267 -13.11 9.35 23.79
CA GLN A 267 -11.95 9.68 24.65
C GLN A 267 -10.64 9.31 23.97
N PHE A 268 -10.70 8.30 23.13
CA PHE A 268 -9.54 7.80 22.42
C PHE A 268 -9.19 8.65 21.19
N ASN A 269 -10.08 8.75 20.22
CA ASN A 269 -9.97 9.61 19.05
C ASN A 269 -11.34 10.09 18.61
N PRO A 270 -11.64 11.40 18.76
CA PRO A 270 -12.91 11.99 18.34
C PRO A 270 -13.22 11.78 16.84
N GLU A 271 -12.20 11.69 15.96
CA GLU A 271 -12.35 11.48 14.51
C GLU A 271 -12.99 10.13 14.17
N MET A 272 -12.93 9.16 15.10
CA MET A 272 -13.57 7.86 14.89
C MET A 272 -15.09 7.92 14.95
N LEU A 273 -15.64 8.97 15.54
CA LEU A 273 -17.09 9.20 15.58
C LEU A 273 -17.66 9.62 14.21
N ASP A 274 -16.81 10.08 13.29
CA ASP A 274 -17.21 10.48 11.95
C ASP A 274 -17.35 9.28 10.99
N LYS A 275 -16.88 8.09 11.41
CA LYS A 275 -16.98 6.87 10.61
C LYS A 275 -18.39 6.31 10.60
N HIS A 276 -18.71 5.61 9.50
CA HIS A 276 -19.96 4.84 9.42
C HIS A 276 -20.00 3.77 10.50
N ARG A 277 -21.16 3.63 11.13
CA ARG A 277 -21.37 2.74 12.28
C ARG A 277 -22.59 1.87 12.06
N VAL A 278 -22.50 0.61 12.46
CA VAL A 278 -23.61 -0.35 12.50
C VAL A 278 -23.66 -0.94 13.90
N LEU A 279 -24.85 -1.13 14.46
CA LEU A 279 -25.04 -1.81 15.75
C LEU A 279 -25.57 -3.22 15.50
N ALA A 280 -24.86 -4.22 15.98
CA ALA A 280 -25.32 -5.61 16.00
C ALA A 280 -25.67 -6.03 17.44
N VAL A 281 -26.91 -6.38 17.65
CA VAL A 281 -27.34 -7.03 18.90
C VAL A 281 -27.09 -8.53 18.74
N THR A 282 -26.17 -9.08 19.53
CA THR A 282 -25.73 -10.46 19.44
C THR A 282 -26.47 -11.39 20.42
N LYS A 283 -26.34 -12.69 20.25
CA LYS A 283 -26.97 -13.72 21.09
C LYS A 283 -28.52 -13.62 21.10
N CYS A 284 -29.11 -13.26 19.98
CA CYS A 284 -30.58 -13.14 19.89
C CYS A 284 -31.32 -14.48 20.05
N ASP A 285 -30.58 -15.60 20.00
CA ASP A 285 -31.11 -16.93 20.36
C ASP A 285 -31.55 -17.07 21.82
N LEU A 286 -31.14 -16.15 22.69
CA LEU A 286 -31.54 -16.09 24.10
C LEU A 286 -32.73 -15.15 24.32
N LEU A 287 -33.20 -14.43 23.30
CA LEU A 287 -34.29 -13.47 23.39
C LEU A 287 -35.58 -14.02 22.80
N ASP A 288 -36.70 -13.73 23.42
CA ASP A 288 -38.01 -14.00 22.87
C ASP A 288 -38.38 -12.97 21.77
N GLU A 289 -39.20 -13.37 20.78
CA GLU A 289 -39.60 -12.49 19.68
C GLU A 289 -40.26 -11.19 20.16
N GLU A 290 -41.05 -11.22 21.24
CA GLU A 290 -41.67 -10.06 21.86
C GLU A 290 -40.63 -9.08 22.42
N LEU A 291 -39.55 -9.58 23.02
CA LEU A 291 -38.43 -8.76 23.51
C LEU A 291 -37.63 -8.12 22.36
N VAL A 292 -37.46 -8.82 21.28
CA VAL A 292 -36.76 -8.26 20.08
C VAL A 292 -37.58 -7.09 19.51
N GLU A 293 -38.91 -7.17 19.45
CA GLU A 293 -39.76 -6.06 18.99
C GLU A 293 -39.72 -4.87 19.95
N MET A 294 -39.76 -5.08 21.24
CA MET A 294 -39.63 -4.01 22.24
C MET A 294 -38.28 -3.32 22.19
N LEU A 295 -37.20 -4.10 21.97
CA LEU A 295 -35.84 -3.56 21.84
C LEU A 295 -35.68 -2.70 20.58
N LYS A 296 -36.32 -3.06 19.47
CA LYS A 296 -36.34 -2.25 18.23
C LYS A 296 -36.88 -0.86 18.42
N GLU A 297 -37.87 -0.69 19.35
CA GLU A 297 -38.46 0.62 19.65
C GLU A 297 -37.55 1.48 20.55
N THR A 298 -36.70 0.87 21.37
CA THR A 298 -35.86 1.56 22.35
C THR A 298 -34.48 1.93 21.83
N LEU A 299 -34.05 1.30 20.74
CA LEU A 299 -32.71 1.51 20.14
C LEU A 299 -32.65 2.79 19.29
N PRO A 300 -31.47 3.39 19.10
CA PRO A 300 -31.29 4.57 18.28
C PRO A 300 -31.79 4.34 16.84
N GLN A 301 -32.64 5.24 16.34
CA GLN A 301 -33.15 5.16 14.94
C GLN A 301 -32.20 5.79 13.93
N ASP A 302 -31.18 6.50 14.39
CA ASP A 302 -30.19 7.17 13.55
C ASP A 302 -29.09 6.23 13.03
N LEU A 303 -29.13 4.96 13.45
CA LEU A 303 -28.10 3.96 13.19
C LEU A 303 -28.74 2.68 12.66
N PRO A 304 -28.16 2.01 11.64
CA PRO A 304 -28.58 0.67 11.26
C PRO A 304 -28.39 -0.31 12.41
N VAL A 305 -29.47 -0.97 12.82
CA VAL A 305 -29.45 -1.97 13.90
C VAL A 305 -29.82 -3.33 13.33
N VAL A 306 -29.00 -4.35 13.60
CA VAL A 306 -29.24 -5.74 13.15
C VAL A 306 -29.20 -6.69 14.35
N PHE A 307 -30.18 -7.58 14.42
CA PHE A 307 -30.24 -8.62 15.45
C PHE A 307 -29.66 -9.92 14.91
N ILE A 308 -28.65 -10.46 15.57
CA ILE A 308 -27.90 -11.61 15.07
C ILE A 308 -27.69 -12.70 16.12
N SER A 309 -27.59 -13.93 15.66
CA SER A 309 -27.01 -15.04 16.42
C SER A 309 -25.96 -15.75 15.59
N ALA A 310 -24.69 -15.66 16.01
CA ALA A 310 -23.58 -16.33 15.34
C ALA A 310 -23.65 -17.87 15.46
N VAL A 311 -24.39 -18.38 16.46
CA VAL A 311 -24.54 -19.82 16.71
C VAL A 311 -25.63 -20.43 15.82
N THR A 312 -26.77 -19.76 15.71
CA THR A 312 -27.92 -20.25 14.93
C THR A 312 -27.87 -19.82 13.47
N GLY A 313 -27.07 -18.80 13.14
CA GLY A 313 -27.00 -18.18 11.81
C GLY A 313 -28.11 -17.14 11.57
N TYR A 314 -28.95 -16.86 12.59
CA TYR A 314 -30.03 -15.89 12.46
C TYR A 314 -29.47 -14.47 12.19
N GLY A 315 -30.05 -13.76 11.22
CA GLY A 315 -29.71 -12.36 10.89
C GLY A 315 -28.35 -12.15 10.23
N LEU A 316 -27.53 -13.21 9.97
CA LEU A 316 -26.20 -13.06 9.42
C LEU A 316 -26.20 -12.56 7.96
N ASP A 317 -27.15 -12.98 7.15
CA ASP A 317 -27.26 -12.53 5.75
C ASP A 317 -27.76 -11.07 5.69
N GLU A 318 -28.69 -10.68 6.58
CA GLU A 318 -29.13 -9.30 6.74
C GLU A 318 -27.95 -8.41 7.17
N LEU A 319 -27.13 -8.86 8.11
CA LEU A 319 -25.92 -8.16 8.55
C LEU A 319 -24.95 -7.94 7.36
N LYS A 320 -24.70 -8.96 6.53
CA LYS A 320 -23.84 -8.81 5.35
C LYS A 320 -24.41 -7.79 4.36
N ASP A 321 -25.72 -7.78 4.14
CA ASP A 321 -26.38 -6.82 3.25
C ASP A 321 -26.25 -5.38 3.78
N VAL A 322 -26.46 -5.17 5.08
CA VAL A 322 -26.29 -3.86 5.71
C VAL A 322 -24.86 -3.39 5.66
N LEU A 323 -23.90 -4.26 6.05
CA LEU A 323 -22.48 -3.91 6.01
C LEU A 323 -22.01 -3.57 4.59
N TRP A 324 -22.44 -4.35 3.59
CA TRP A 324 -22.09 -4.08 2.21
C TRP A 324 -22.64 -2.76 1.68
N ASN A 325 -23.87 -2.42 2.04
CA ASN A 325 -24.48 -1.14 1.65
C ASN A 325 -23.77 0.04 2.30
N GLU A 326 -23.44 -0.04 3.58
CA GLU A 326 -22.71 1.00 4.31
C GLU A 326 -21.26 1.17 3.80
N LEU A 327 -20.56 0.08 3.49
CA LEU A 327 -19.22 0.15 2.92
C LEU A 327 -19.20 0.83 1.54
N ASN A 328 -20.25 0.65 0.73
CA ASN A 328 -20.34 1.23 -0.61
C ASN A 328 -21.09 2.57 -0.65
N ALA A 329 -21.53 3.11 0.48
CA ALA A 329 -22.14 4.42 0.54
C ALA A 329 -21.15 5.50 0.05
N GLU A 330 -21.63 6.47 -0.73
CA GLU A 330 -20.78 7.55 -1.26
C GLU A 330 -20.12 8.38 -0.15
N SER A 331 -20.83 8.59 0.97
CA SER A 331 -20.32 9.27 2.15
C SER A 331 -19.12 8.55 2.78
N ASN A 332 -19.10 7.21 2.79
CA ASN A 332 -18.00 6.44 3.31
C ASN A 332 -16.74 6.55 2.43
N LYS A 333 -16.92 6.59 1.11
CA LYS A 333 -15.82 6.79 0.15
C LYS A 333 -15.13 8.14 0.32
N LEU A 334 -15.89 9.19 0.65
CA LEU A 334 -15.35 10.53 0.88
C LEU A 334 -14.56 10.63 2.19
N ASN A 335 -15.03 10.00 3.28
CA ASN A 335 -14.37 10.06 4.58
C ASN A 335 -13.02 9.32 4.64
N VAL A 336 -12.82 8.33 3.80
CA VAL A 336 -11.53 7.63 3.68
C VAL A 336 -10.44 8.53 3.07
N PHE A 337 -10.81 9.59 2.34
CA PHE A 337 -9.89 10.36 1.50
C PHE A 337 -9.68 11.83 1.90
N THR A 338 -10.44 12.39 2.84
CA THR A 338 -10.46 13.86 3.08
C THR A 338 -9.65 14.37 4.27
N SER A 339 -8.89 13.55 4.97
CA SER A 339 -8.10 14.04 6.11
C SER A 339 -6.77 14.68 5.68
N GLU A 340 -6.81 15.82 4.96
CA GLU A 340 -5.62 16.66 4.75
C GLU A 340 -5.04 17.20 6.08
N ASP A 341 -5.87 17.43 7.09
CA ASP A 341 -5.43 17.88 8.42
C ASP A 341 -4.70 16.81 9.24
N SER A 342 -4.90 15.53 8.95
CA SER A 342 -4.15 14.44 9.60
C SER A 342 -2.68 14.36 9.17
N LEU A 343 -2.28 15.05 8.11
CA LEU A 343 -0.91 15.07 7.59
C LEU A 343 0.02 15.94 8.48
N VAL A 344 -0.50 16.97 9.13
CA VAL A 344 0.30 17.93 9.92
C VAL A 344 0.77 17.34 11.27
N HIS A 345 0.02 16.41 11.85
CA HIS A 345 0.41 15.75 13.11
C HIS A 345 1.34 14.55 12.93
N ARG A 346 1.48 14.02 11.70
CA ARG A 346 2.26 12.80 11.37
C ARG A 346 3.75 13.02 11.21
N ASP A 347 4.18 14.23 10.83
CA ASP A 347 5.61 14.53 10.61
C ASP A 347 6.48 14.37 11.88
N LYS A 348 5.88 14.47 13.07
CA LYS A 348 6.61 14.36 14.35
C LYS A 348 6.78 12.91 14.85
N ASP A 349 5.82 12.04 14.54
CA ASP A 349 5.86 10.64 15.01
C ASP A 349 6.69 9.74 14.09
N MET A 350 6.75 10.05 12.80
CA MET A 350 7.50 9.25 11.82
C MET A 350 9.03 9.38 11.97
N SER A 351 9.53 10.55 12.43
CA SER A 351 10.97 10.73 12.67
C SER A 351 11.49 9.88 13.85
N ARG A 352 10.65 9.63 14.84
CA ARG A 352 10.96 8.73 15.96
C ARG A 352 10.92 7.26 15.53
N PHE A 353 9.94 6.89 14.71
CA PHE A 353 9.77 5.53 14.22
C PHE A 353 10.86 5.13 13.21
N ALA A 354 11.31 6.07 12.37
CA ALA A 354 12.44 5.86 11.48
C ALA A 354 13.77 5.69 12.24
N GLN A 355 13.93 6.33 13.40
CA GLN A 355 15.08 6.14 14.29
C GLN A 355 15.05 4.79 15.02
N GLU A 356 13.90 4.34 15.53
CA GLU A 356 13.74 3.04 16.16
C GLU A 356 13.99 1.87 15.20
N LEU A 357 13.69 2.04 13.90
CA LEU A 357 13.92 1.02 12.86
C LEU A 357 15.35 1.06 12.29
N ALA A 358 16.04 2.18 12.36
CA ALA A 358 17.46 2.26 12.01
C ALA A 358 18.35 1.53 13.03
N ASP A 359 17.90 1.47 14.29
CA ASP A 359 18.60 0.75 15.35
C ASP A 359 18.36 -0.80 15.34
N GLU A 360 17.28 -1.28 14.66
CA GLU A 360 16.96 -2.72 14.57
C GLU A 360 17.49 -3.40 13.29
N GLY A 361 18.05 -2.68 12.34
CA GLY A 361 18.41 -3.18 11.00
C GLY A 361 19.82 -2.81 10.56
N GLU A 362 20.87 -3.24 11.26
CA GLU A 362 22.17 -3.50 10.62
C GLU A 362 22.13 -4.87 9.92
N ASP A 363 21.28 -4.99 8.89
CA ASP A 363 21.42 -6.05 7.90
C ASP A 363 22.53 -5.63 6.92
N GLU A 364 23.55 -6.48 6.80
CA GLU A 364 24.68 -6.32 5.88
C GLU A 364 24.16 -5.95 4.48
N ASP A 365 24.47 -4.73 4.05
CA ASP A 365 24.24 -4.28 2.69
C ASP A 365 25.07 -5.16 1.74
N ILE A 366 24.43 -6.16 1.14
CA ILE A 366 25.01 -6.89 0.01
C ILE A 366 24.89 -5.94 -1.18
N GLU A 367 26.01 -5.35 -1.58
CA GLU A 367 26.13 -4.63 -2.84
C GLU A 367 25.86 -5.62 -4.01
N TYR A 368 24.69 -5.52 -4.60
CA TYR A 368 24.41 -6.19 -5.86
C TYR A 368 25.01 -5.34 -6.99
N ILE A 369 26.04 -5.85 -7.63
CA ILE A 369 26.59 -5.31 -8.87
C ILE A 369 25.68 -5.82 -10.00
N ASP A 370 25.07 -4.91 -10.76
CA ASP A 370 24.29 -5.25 -11.94
C ASP A 370 25.20 -5.90 -12.99
N GLU A 371 24.69 -6.92 -13.68
CA GLU A 371 25.43 -7.55 -14.80
C GLU A 371 25.79 -6.53 -15.88
N ASP A 372 24.99 -5.47 -16.08
CA ASP A 372 25.24 -4.37 -17.01
C ASP A 372 26.40 -3.45 -16.56
N ASP A 373 26.67 -3.33 -15.25
CA ASP A 373 27.80 -2.56 -14.72
C ASP A 373 29.13 -3.33 -14.84
N ILE A 374 29.08 -4.66 -15.03
CA ILE A 374 30.26 -5.50 -15.28
C ILE A 374 30.75 -5.33 -16.71
N GLU A 375 29.86 -5.18 -17.71
CA GLU A 375 30.24 -4.93 -19.10
C GLU A 375 30.93 -3.57 -19.27
N ASP A 376 30.54 -2.52 -18.51
CA ASP A 376 31.22 -1.21 -18.54
C ASP A 376 32.64 -1.27 -17.91
N ILE A 377 32.98 -2.29 -17.11
CA ILE A 377 34.32 -2.49 -16.50
C ILE A 377 35.23 -3.27 -17.43
N GLU A 378 34.71 -4.25 -18.16
CA GLU A 378 35.51 -5.03 -19.11
C GLU A 378 35.95 -4.20 -20.34
N ASP A 379 35.12 -3.20 -20.76
CA ASP A 379 35.51 -2.28 -21.85
C ASP A 379 36.64 -1.30 -21.45
N PHE A 380 36.88 -1.08 -20.14
CA PHE A 380 37.96 -0.21 -19.67
C PHE A 380 39.33 -0.90 -19.59
N GLU A 381 39.40 -2.22 -19.45
CA GLU A 381 40.67 -2.94 -19.36
C GLU A 381 41.25 -3.32 -20.74
N TYR A 382 40.47 -3.24 -21.83
CA TYR A 382 40.95 -3.62 -23.17
C TYR A 382 41.55 -2.48 -24.02
N GLU A 383 41.39 -1.20 -23.63
CA GLU A 383 41.97 -0.08 -24.40
C GLU A 383 43.43 0.25 -24.08
N ASP A 384 44.01 -0.27 -22.98
CA ASP A 384 45.39 0.08 -22.57
C ASP A 384 46.51 -0.90 -23.04
N PHE A 385 46.19 -1.92 -23.86
CA PHE A 385 47.21 -2.96 -24.25
C PHE A 385 47.54 -3.05 -25.73
N GLU A 386 47.12 -2.15 -26.62
CA GLU A 386 47.45 -2.22 -28.06
C GLU A 386 48.47 -1.18 -28.57
N ASP A 387 49.20 -0.46 -27.74
CA ASP A 387 50.20 0.54 -28.20
C ASP A 387 51.65 0.26 -27.75
N GLU A 388 52.05 -0.99 -27.48
CA GLU A 388 53.49 -1.34 -27.36
C GLU A 388 53.79 -2.71 -28.02
N ALA A 389 53.87 -2.74 -29.38
CA ALA A 389 54.67 -3.71 -30.12
C ALA A 389 54.95 -3.25 -31.56
#